data_1cdc04b0c1631b6bbf2bb2659c52544e
#
_entry.id   1cdc04b0c1631b6bbf2bb2659c52544e
#
_cell.length_a   1.000
_cell.length_b   1.000
_cell.length_c   1.000
_cell.angle_alpha   90.00
_cell.angle_beta   90.00
_cell.angle_gamma   90.00
#
_symmetry.space_group_name_H-M   'P 1'
#
loop_
_entity.id
_entity.type
_entity.pdbx_description
1 polymer ?
#
loop_
_entity_poly.entity_id
_entity_poly.type
_entity_poly.pdbx_seq_one_letter_code
_entity_poly.pdbx_strand_id
1 'polypeptide(L)'
;PDTDTNSSVSDKTYRNDVFSFLANQRITRKVPVRCTKRGVFRISGLEITFAGLFMNEINVLKSENECEITVYPKAADARELKPVNSRISGEAQRKKYMLEDPFVFRGIRDYTSNDSLKNVNWKASARTGNLMVNEYDESVSRNVCILLNLEESGALRYDAVDEEAISIASGIAEMLVSQGINVSIISNGCDVDTHNHVFVQGGAGTGHLNNINTALARIDTGIAMEEYSAMLEKILEPDNMRIESEYVYVLISASRRKKLQSVINKISRLQADMVWIVPHFPGDDYGLELCDFEPVGWEVK
;
A
#
# COMPACT_ATOMS: atom_id res chain seq x y z
N PRO A 1 29.44 17.63 -15.60
CA PRO A 1 29.05 17.57 -14.20
C PRO A 1 27.86 16.63 -14.14
N ASP A 2 28.13 15.46 -13.60
CA ASP A 2 27.14 14.40 -13.49
C ASP A 2 26.03 14.87 -12.55
N THR A 3 24.87 14.95 -13.12
CA THR A 3 23.66 15.44 -12.47
C THR A 3 22.92 14.33 -11.74
N ASP A 4 23.47 13.13 -11.68
CA ASP A 4 22.95 12.01 -10.95
C ASP A 4 23.26 12.12 -9.45
N THR A 5 22.87 13.23 -8.88
CA THR A 5 22.95 13.43 -7.46
C THR A 5 21.62 13.09 -6.83
N ASN A 6 21.27 11.86 -6.89
CA ASN A 6 20.27 11.41 -5.95
C ASN A 6 20.95 11.12 -4.63
N SER A 7 20.24 11.33 -3.62
CA SER A 7 20.45 10.90 -2.26
C SER A 7 20.87 9.42 -2.08
N SER A 8 20.88 8.60 -3.11
CA SER A 8 21.60 7.31 -3.09
C SER A 8 23.06 7.50 -2.72
N VAL A 9 23.46 8.70 -2.65
CA VAL A 9 24.78 9.10 -2.29
C VAL A 9 24.73 9.62 -0.88
N SER A 10 24.69 8.70 0.05
CA SER A 10 24.87 9.01 1.47
C SER A 10 26.12 9.86 1.75
N ASP A 11 27.09 9.85 0.85
CA ASP A 11 28.34 10.56 1.00
C ASP A 11 28.37 11.96 0.36
N LYS A 12 27.31 12.37 -0.34
CA LYS A 12 27.25 13.67 -1.00
C LYS A 12 26.08 14.50 -0.48
N THR A 13 26.06 14.69 0.79
CA THR A 13 25.19 15.69 1.46
C THR A 13 25.50 17.11 1.02
N TYR A 14 26.58 17.28 0.24
CA TYR A 14 27.10 18.59 -0.12
C TYR A 14 27.44 18.69 -1.61
N ARG A 15 26.83 19.65 -2.26
CA ARG A 15 27.15 20.02 -3.65
C ARG A 15 27.78 21.39 -3.69
N ASN A 16 28.94 21.51 -4.31
CA ASN A 16 29.64 22.77 -4.48
C ASN A 16 29.54 23.23 -5.95
N ASP A 17 28.95 24.39 -6.17
CA ASP A 17 28.91 25.07 -7.48
C ASP A 17 29.59 26.42 -7.35
N VAL A 18 30.51 26.74 -8.26
CA VAL A 18 31.24 28.01 -8.26
C VAL A 18 30.66 28.93 -9.31
N PHE A 19 30.41 30.18 -8.93
CA PHE A 19 29.84 31.20 -9.80
C PHE A 19 30.71 32.47 -9.76
N SER A 20 30.83 33.13 -10.90
CA SER A 20 31.37 34.48 -10.99
C SER A 20 30.26 35.45 -11.31
N PHE A 21 30.14 36.53 -10.52
CA PHE A 21 29.10 37.55 -10.69
C PHE A 21 29.69 38.88 -11.11
N LEU A 22 29.02 39.51 -12.07
CA LEU A 22 29.24 40.94 -12.40
C LEU A 22 28.21 41.79 -11.64
N ALA A 23 28.46 43.07 -11.51
CA ALA A 23 27.55 44.01 -10.89
C ALA A 23 26.14 43.92 -11.52
N ASN A 24 25.09 43.84 -10.70
CA ASN A 24 23.69 43.74 -11.12
C ASN A 24 23.33 42.47 -11.91
N GLN A 25 24.15 41.45 -11.88
CA GLN A 25 23.89 40.19 -12.55
C GLN A 25 23.03 39.24 -11.67
N ARG A 26 22.05 38.60 -12.27
CA ARG A 26 21.28 37.51 -11.70
C ARG A 26 21.62 36.19 -12.39
N ILE A 27 22.03 35.20 -11.64
CA ILE A 27 22.28 33.85 -12.13
C ILE A 27 21.16 32.92 -11.62
N THR A 28 20.52 32.20 -12.52
CA THR A 28 19.55 31.16 -12.21
C THR A 28 20.10 29.83 -12.68
N ARG A 29 20.22 28.85 -11.77
CA ARG A 29 20.66 27.51 -12.12
C ARG A 29 19.52 26.52 -11.88
N LYS A 30 19.19 25.72 -12.87
CA LYS A 30 18.29 24.58 -12.77
C LYS A 30 19.13 23.33 -12.62
N VAL A 31 18.90 22.59 -11.57
CA VAL A 31 19.58 21.31 -11.30
C VAL A 31 18.57 20.20 -11.47
N PRO A 32 18.72 19.34 -12.50
CA PRO A 32 17.90 18.15 -12.62
C PRO A 32 18.28 17.17 -11.51
N VAL A 33 17.27 16.62 -10.84
CA VAL A 33 17.42 15.60 -9.81
C VAL A 33 16.65 14.38 -10.25
N ARG A 34 17.31 13.21 -10.22
CA ARG A 34 16.68 11.92 -10.48
C ARG A 34 16.64 11.13 -9.19
N CYS A 35 15.42 10.84 -8.73
CA CYS A 35 15.22 10.02 -7.56
C CYS A 35 15.30 8.54 -7.92
N THR A 36 16.14 7.76 -7.24
CA THR A 36 16.35 6.33 -7.47
C THR A 36 15.79 5.45 -6.34
N LYS A 37 15.54 6.04 -5.18
CA LYS A 37 14.94 5.37 -4.02
C LYS A 37 13.73 6.16 -3.54
N ARG A 38 12.72 5.46 -3.01
CA ARG A 38 11.61 6.08 -2.29
C ARG A 38 12.10 6.71 -0.97
N GLY A 39 11.35 7.61 -0.45
CA GLY A 39 11.66 8.21 0.86
C GLY A 39 11.30 9.67 0.97
N VAL A 40 11.61 10.24 2.11
CA VAL A 40 11.51 11.67 2.38
C VAL A 40 12.91 12.26 2.41
N PHE A 41 13.17 13.18 1.50
CA PHE A 41 14.47 13.83 1.38
C PHE A 41 14.34 15.30 1.73
N ARG A 42 15.18 15.77 2.65
CA ARG A 42 15.17 17.16 3.12
C ARG A 42 16.40 17.87 2.66
N ILE A 43 16.21 19.02 2.03
CA ILE A 43 17.26 19.98 1.72
C ILE A 43 17.17 21.04 2.82
N SER A 44 18.16 21.05 3.72
CA SER A 44 18.15 21.90 4.91
C SER A 44 18.56 23.35 4.66
N GLY A 45 19.00 23.68 3.43
CA GLY A 45 19.37 25.05 3.11
C GLY A 45 20.52 25.15 2.12
N LEU A 46 20.99 26.38 1.95
CA LEU A 46 22.12 26.75 1.08
C LEU A 46 23.16 27.50 1.89
N GLU A 47 24.40 27.12 1.73
CA GLU A 47 25.53 27.88 2.23
C GLU A 47 26.25 28.54 1.04
N ILE A 48 26.28 29.86 1.02
CA ILE A 48 26.90 30.64 -0.04
C ILE A 48 28.15 31.29 0.52
N THR A 49 29.29 30.88 0.03
CA THR A 49 30.57 31.49 0.37
C THR A 49 30.96 32.43 -0.77
N PHE A 50 31.21 33.68 -0.48
CA PHE A 50 31.66 34.65 -1.46
C PHE A 50 32.89 35.41 -0.97
N ALA A 51 33.80 35.63 -1.88
CA ALA A 51 35.01 36.37 -1.65
C ALA A 51 35.10 37.56 -2.60
N GLY A 52 35.68 38.65 -2.17
CA GLY A 52 35.99 39.79 -3.02
C GLY A 52 37.09 39.47 -4.04
N LEU A 53 37.28 40.35 -5.03
CA LEU A 53 38.24 40.19 -6.12
C LEU A 53 39.67 39.87 -5.66
N PHE A 54 40.05 40.30 -4.46
CA PHE A 54 41.40 40.10 -3.89
C PHE A 54 41.42 39.02 -2.82
N MET A 55 40.32 38.29 -2.59
CA MET A 55 40.16 37.25 -1.55
C MET A 55 40.53 37.71 -0.14
N ASN A 56 40.48 39.00 0.14
CA ASN A 56 40.86 39.57 1.42
C ASN A 56 39.83 39.26 2.52
N GLU A 57 38.59 39.04 2.13
CA GLU A 57 37.48 38.72 3.02
C GLU A 57 36.65 37.59 2.44
N ILE A 58 36.35 36.61 3.26
CA ILE A 58 35.44 35.53 2.94
C ILE A 58 34.19 35.73 3.80
N ASN A 59 33.07 35.90 3.12
CA ASN A 59 31.77 36.01 3.78
C ASN A 59 30.97 34.74 3.50
N VAL A 60 30.29 34.24 4.52
CA VAL A 60 29.45 33.07 4.46
C VAL A 60 27.99 33.47 4.77
N LEU A 61 27.10 33.26 3.83
CA LEU A 61 25.67 33.46 4.01
C LEU A 61 24.99 32.09 4.04
N LYS A 62 24.30 31.83 5.11
CA LYS A 62 23.47 30.63 5.26
C LYS A 62 22.00 31.00 5.02
N SER A 63 21.34 30.24 4.16
CA SER A 63 19.92 30.36 3.91
C SER A 63 19.24 29.08 4.42
N GLU A 64 18.39 29.21 5.43
CA GLU A 64 17.66 28.11 6.07
C GLU A 64 16.33 27.85 5.33
N ASN A 65 16.38 27.73 4.01
CA ASN A 65 15.19 27.35 3.25
C ASN A 65 15.09 25.82 3.20
N GLU A 66 14.26 25.27 4.06
CA GLU A 66 13.96 23.83 4.05
C GLU A 66 13.04 23.51 2.88
N CYS A 67 13.40 22.48 2.15
CA CYS A 67 12.55 21.88 1.10
C CYS A 67 12.48 20.37 1.32
N GLU A 68 11.27 19.85 1.46
CA GLU A 68 11.02 18.42 1.56
C GLU A 68 10.57 17.87 0.20
N ILE A 69 11.19 16.78 -0.22
CA ILE A 69 10.86 16.05 -1.44
C ILE A 69 10.44 14.64 -1.03
N THR A 70 9.17 14.32 -1.21
CA THR A 70 8.66 12.98 -1.00
C THR A 70 8.71 12.20 -2.31
N VAL A 71 9.45 11.10 -2.31
CA VAL A 71 9.60 10.21 -3.47
C VAL A 71 8.75 8.96 -3.23
N TYR A 72 7.72 8.79 -4.04
CA TYR A 72 6.82 7.66 -3.94
C TYR A 72 7.50 6.34 -4.32
N PRO A 73 7.04 5.21 -3.76
CA PRO A 73 7.52 3.90 -4.18
C PRO A 73 7.19 3.67 -5.66
N LYS A 74 8.04 2.93 -6.34
CA LYS A 74 7.74 2.44 -7.68
C LYS A 74 6.70 1.34 -7.54
N ALA A 75 5.52 1.54 -8.12
CA ALA A 75 4.48 0.52 -8.12
C ALA A 75 4.93 -0.74 -8.87
N ALA A 76 4.59 -1.91 -8.35
CA ALA A 76 4.82 -3.18 -9.02
C ALA A 76 4.06 -3.24 -10.36
N ASP A 77 4.63 -3.95 -11.36
CA ASP A 77 4.05 -4.00 -12.70
C ASP A 77 2.66 -4.65 -12.67
N ALA A 78 1.70 -3.99 -13.29
CA ALA A 78 0.33 -4.48 -13.41
C ALA A 78 0.23 -5.87 -14.08
N ARG A 79 1.21 -6.24 -14.92
CA ARG A 79 1.25 -7.57 -15.56
C ARG A 79 1.59 -8.66 -14.54
N GLU A 80 2.48 -8.38 -13.62
CA GLU A 80 2.90 -9.30 -12.56
C GLU A 80 1.81 -9.43 -11.48
N LEU A 81 1.00 -8.38 -11.30
CA LEU A 81 -0.13 -8.37 -10.37
C LEU A 81 -1.38 -9.12 -10.88
N LYS A 82 -1.43 -9.58 -12.14
CA LYS A 82 -2.60 -10.29 -12.68
C LYS A 82 -3.05 -11.50 -11.84
N PRO A 83 -2.16 -12.40 -11.39
CA PRO A 83 -2.56 -13.54 -10.55
C PRO A 83 -3.17 -13.09 -9.22
N VAL A 84 -2.58 -12.06 -8.62
CA VAL A 84 -3.08 -11.45 -7.38
C VAL A 84 -4.47 -10.86 -7.57
N ASN A 85 -4.65 -10.07 -8.65
CA ASN A 85 -5.95 -9.47 -8.98
C ASN A 85 -7.04 -10.54 -9.21
N SER A 86 -6.69 -11.63 -9.89
CA SER A 86 -7.62 -12.73 -10.12
C SER A 86 -8.06 -13.39 -8.81
N ARG A 87 -7.14 -13.56 -7.84
CA ARG A 87 -7.48 -14.10 -6.52
C ARG A 87 -8.34 -13.13 -5.72
N ILE A 88 -7.96 -11.85 -5.62
CA ILE A 88 -8.75 -10.83 -4.92
C ILE A 88 -10.16 -10.73 -5.51
N SER A 89 -10.27 -10.73 -6.84
CA SER A 89 -11.56 -10.68 -7.54
C SER A 89 -12.37 -11.95 -7.34
N GLY A 90 -11.75 -13.11 -7.30
CA GLY A 90 -12.39 -14.40 -7.05
C GLY A 90 -12.97 -14.48 -5.64
N GLU A 91 -12.21 -14.07 -4.64
CA GLU A 91 -12.68 -14.03 -3.26
C GLU A 91 -13.81 -12.98 -3.08
N ALA A 92 -13.66 -11.81 -3.69
CA ALA A 92 -14.72 -10.80 -3.69
C ALA A 92 -16.00 -11.28 -4.38
N GLN A 93 -15.89 -12.09 -5.45
CA GLN A 93 -17.06 -12.68 -6.11
C GLN A 93 -17.73 -13.76 -5.25
N ARG A 94 -16.98 -14.59 -4.52
CA ARG A 94 -17.57 -15.57 -3.60
C ARG A 94 -18.44 -14.90 -2.55
N LYS A 95 -17.98 -13.78 -1.97
CA LYS A 95 -18.76 -12.99 -1.01
C LYS A 95 -20.02 -12.39 -1.63
N LYS A 96 -19.93 -11.96 -2.87
CA LYS A 96 -21.07 -11.40 -3.61
C LYS A 96 -22.25 -12.37 -3.66
N TYR A 97 -22.00 -13.65 -3.85
CA TYR A 97 -23.06 -14.69 -3.85
C TYR A 97 -23.60 -15.01 -2.45
N MET A 98 -22.92 -14.61 -1.40
CA MET A 98 -23.34 -14.87 0.00
C MET A 98 -24.12 -13.71 0.64
N LEU A 99 -23.99 -12.49 0.12
CA LEU A 99 -24.57 -11.26 0.69
C LEU A 99 -25.35 -10.49 -0.39
N GLU A 100 -26.61 -10.93 -0.65
CA GLU A 100 -27.57 -10.06 -1.34
C GLU A 100 -27.96 -8.92 -0.39
N ASP A 101 -27.73 -7.66 -0.79
CA ASP A 101 -28.25 -6.51 -0.03
C ASP A 101 -29.76 -6.37 -0.30
N PRO A 102 -30.63 -6.68 0.67
CA PRO A 102 -32.07 -6.63 0.49
C PRO A 102 -32.62 -5.20 0.34
N PHE A 103 -31.79 -4.17 0.43
CA PHE A 103 -32.23 -2.78 0.43
C PHE A 103 -32.08 -2.06 -0.92
N VAL A 104 -31.27 -2.58 -1.84
CA VAL A 104 -31.07 -1.97 -3.15
C VAL A 104 -31.84 -2.72 -4.24
N PHE A 105 -33.08 -2.32 -4.45
CA PHE A 105 -33.96 -2.89 -5.47
C PHE A 105 -33.49 -2.53 -6.88
N ARG A 106 -33.11 -3.54 -7.70
CA ARG A 106 -32.69 -3.37 -9.08
C ARG A 106 -33.85 -3.52 -10.07
N GLY A 107 -34.70 -4.50 -9.80
CA GLY A 107 -35.78 -4.81 -10.75
C GLY A 107 -36.58 -6.01 -10.33
N ILE A 108 -37.42 -6.49 -11.25
CA ILE A 108 -38.22 -7.68 -11.09
C ILE A 108 -37.96 -8.57 -12.32
N ARG A 109 -37.64 -9.85 -12.07
CA ARG A 109 -37.48 -10.86 -13.14
C ARG A 109 -38.31 -12.09 -12.86
N ASP A 110 -38.40 -12.95 -13.85
CA ASP A 110 -39.09 -14.25 -13.70
C ASP A 110 -38.38 -15.13 -12.67
N TYR A 111 -39.17 -15.85 -11.88
CA TYR A 111 -38.68 -16.82 -10.88
C TYR A 111 -38.02 -18.01 -11.56
N THR A 112 -36.89 -18.42 -11.03
CA THR A 112 -36.21 -19.67 -11.39
C THR A 112 -36.16 -20.63 -10.21
N SER A 113 -35.96 -21.93 -10.44
CA SER A 113 -35.94 -22.94 -9.37
C SER A 113 -34.85 -22.77 -8.35
N ASN A 114 -33.84 -21.93 -8.65
CA ASN A 114 -32.74 -21.62 -7.73
C ASN A 114 -33.01 -20.41 -6.82
N ASP A 115 -34.13 -19.71 -7.03
CA ASP A 115 -34.48 -18.53 -6.27
C ASP A 115 -35.17 -18.87 -4.94
N SER A 116 -34.82 -18.07 -3.90
CA SER A 116 -35.48 -18.19 -2.62
C SER A 116 -36.90 -17.65 -2.68
N LEU A 117 -37.86 -18.39 -2.13
CA LEU A 117 -39.27 -17.95 -2.03
C LEU A 117 -39.45 -16.66 -1.21
N LYS A 118 -38.47 -16.30 -0.38
CA LYS A 118 -38.47 -15.03 0.37
C LYS A 118 -38.37 -13.80 -0.54
N ASN A 119 -37.76 -13.94 -1.70
CA ASN A 119 -37.54 -12.87 -2.65
C ASN A 119 -38.68 -12.71 -3.67
N VAL A 120 -39.73 -13.54 -3.57
CA VAL A 120 -40.87 -13.48 -4.49
C VAL A 120 -41.68 -12.19 -4.29
N ASN A 121 -41.83 -11.44 -5.37
CA ASN A 121 -42.70 -10.27 -5.44
C ASN A 121 -44.15 -10.69 -5.71
N TRP A 122 -44.90 -10.96 -4.66
CA TRP A 122 -46.30 -11.41 -4.76
C TRP A 122 -47.19 -10.41 -5.51
N LYS A 123 -46.89 -9.11 -5.42
CA LYS A 123 -47.65 -8.07 -6.09
C LYS A 123 -47.41 -8.07 -7.61
N ALA A 124 -46.18 -8.25 -8.04
CA ALA A 124 -45.83 -8.35 -9.44
C ALA A 124 -46.34 -9.68 -10.01
N SER A 125 -46.18 -10.78 -9.27
CA SER A 125 -46.65 -12.11 -9.67
C SER A 125 -48.16 -12.14 -9.89
N ALA A 126 -48.93 -11.49 -9.03
CA ALA A 126 -50.39 -11.39 -9.20
C ALA A 126 -50.80 -10.56 -10.42
N ARG A 127 -49.97 -9.66 -10.93
CA ARG A 127 -50.25 -8.86 -12.12
C ARG A 127 -49.88 -9.55 -13.42
N THR A 128 -48.78 -10.29 -13.40
CA THR A 128 -48.24 -10.97 -14.61
C THR A 128 -48.79 -12.40 -14.79
N GLY A 129 -49.33 -13.01 -13.73
CA GLY A 129 -49.77 -14.41 -13.72
C GLY A 129 -48.60 -15.40 -13.58
N ASN A 130 -47.35 -14.96 -13.60
CA ASN A 130 -46.16 -15.74 -13.41
C ASN A 130 -45.47 -15.38 -12.09
N LEU A 131 -44.75 -16.34 -11.50
CA LEU A 131 -43.93 -16.03 -10.31
C LEU A 131 -42.79 -15.06 -10.68
N MET A 132 -42.77 -13.93 -10.01
CA MET A 132 -41.77 -12.90 -10.22
C MET A 132 -40.94 -12.71 -8.94
N VAL A 133 -39.63 -12.46 -9.10
CA VAL A 133 -38.69 -12.27 -7.99
C VAL A 133 -38.13 -10.85 -8.03
N ASN A 134 -38.01 -10.25 -6.85
CA ASN A 134 -37.27 -9.02 -6.72
C ASN A 134 -35.77 -9.30 -6.96
N GLU A 135 -35.20 -8.55 -7.87
CA GLU A 135 -33.77 -8.51 -8.11
C GLU A 135 -33.20 -7.31 -7.35
N TYR A 136 -32.27 -7.58 -6.45
CA TYR A 136 -31.60 -6.54 -5.67
C TYR A 136 -30.25 -6.27 -6.30
N ASP A 137 -29.82 -5.01 -6.28
CA ASP A 137 -28.51 -4.64 -6.78
C ASP A 137 -27.48 -4.97 -5.70
N GLU A 138 -26.41 -5.63 -6.12
CA GLU A 138 -25.34 -6.04 -5.25
C GLU A 138 -24.36 -4.88 -5.10
N SER A 139 -24.79 -3.84 -4.41
CA SER A 139 -23.94 -2.70 -4.04
C SER A 139 -23.06 -3.05 -2.84
N VAL A 140 -22.34 -4.16 -2.91
CA VAL A 140 -21.28 -4.42 -1.94
C VAL A 140 -20.13 -3.51 -2.27
N SER A 141 -19.94 -2.47 -1.49
CA SER A 141 -18.70 -1.70 -1.49
C SER A 141 -17.55 -2.67 -1.27
N ARG A 142 -16.78 -2.92 -2.31
CA ARG A 142 -15.61 -3.79 -2.21
C ARG A 142 -14.57 -3.07 -1.36
N ASN A 143 -14.29 -3.61 -0.18
CA ASN A 143 -13.28 -3.08 0.70
C ASN A 143 -12.10 -4.05 0.72
N VAL A 144 -10.90 -3.55 0.50
CA VAL A 144 -9.67 -4.33 0.59
C VAL A 144 -8.76 -3.71 1.64
N CYS A 145 -8.26 -4.55 2.55
CA CYS A 145 -7.27 -4.14 3.52
C CYS A 145 -5.92 -4.78 3.19
N ILE A 146 -4.93 -3.97 2.87
CA ILE A 146 -3.57 -4.41 2.65
C ILE A 146 -2.86 -4.47 4.00
N LEU A 147 -2.43 -5.66 4.38
CA LEU A 147 -1.64 -5.96 5.56
C LEU A 147 -0.18 -6.06 5.15
N LEU A 148 0.60 -5.01 5.36
CA LEU A 148 2.00 -4.95 4.98
C LEU A 148 2.90 -5.26 6.18
N ASN A 149 3.52 -6.43 6.15
CA ASN A 149 4.48 -6.86 7.16
C ASN A 149 5.91 -6.73 6.65
N LEU A 150 6.67 -5.87 7.31
CA LEU A 150 8.10 -5.63 7.06
C LEU A 150 8.98 -6.22 8.17
N GLU A 151 8.45 -7.19 8.93
CA GLU A 151 9.21 -7.91 9.93
C GLU A 151 10.24 -8.84 9.28
N GLU A 152 11.43 -8.86 9.85
CA GLU A 152 12.52 -9.72 9.38
C GLU A 152 12.13 -11.20 9.36
N SER A 153 12.34 -11.86 8.24
CA SER A 153 12.06 -13.30 8.08
C SER A 153 13.16 -14.23 8.59
N GLY A 154 14.36 -13.70 8.85
CA GLY A 154 15.55 -14.47 9.24
C GLY A 154 16.55 -13.70 10.09
N ALA A 155 17.77 -14.22 10.19
CA ALA A 155 18.88 -13.59 10.92
C ALA A 155 19.49 -12.38 10.16
N LEU A 156 19.23 -12.26 8.87
CA LEU A 156 19.70 -11.19 8.01
C LEU A 156 18.50 -10.44 7.45
N ARG A 157 18.57 -9.12 7.51
CA ARG A 157 17.60 -8.24 6.86
C ARG A 157 18.00 -8.02 5.41
N TYR A 158 17.05 -8.12 4.52
CA TYR A 158 17.23 -7.85 3.10
C TYR A 158 16.37 -6.65 2.69
N ASP A 159 16.97 -5.47 2.64
CA ASP A 159 16.30 -4.24 2.20
C ASP A 159 15.57 -4.40 0.86
N ALA A 160 16.08 -5.25 -0.03
CA ALA A 160 15.46 -5.54 -1.32
C ALA A 160 14.06 -6.18 -1.17
N VAL A 161 13.90 -7.06 -0.18
CA VAL A 161 12.60 -7.73 0.08
C VAL A 161 11.59 -6.75 0.65
N ASP A 162 12.03 -5.89 1.57
CA ASP A 162 11.17 -4.85 2.17
C ASP A 162 10.73 -3.82 1.10
N GLU A 163 11.66 -3.37 0.26
CA GLU A 163 11.38 -2.44 -0.83
C GLU A 163 10.42 -3.05 -1.87
N GLU A 164 10.60 -4.34 -2.19
CA GLU A 164 9.70 -5.05 -3.09
C GLU A 164 8.31 -5.22 -2.46
N ALA A 165 8.21 -5.54 -1.17
CA ALA A 165 6.94 -5.63 -0.46
C ALA A 165 6.16 -4.29 -0.50
N ILE A 166 6.87 -3.18 -0.33
CA ILE A 166 6.28 -1.83 -0.44
C ILE A 166 5.87 -1.51 -1.89
N SER A 167 6.68 -1.93 -2.87
CA SER A 167 6.38 -1.81 -4.30
C SER A 167 5.10 -2.59 -4.66
N ILE A 168 4.95 -3.81 -4.16
CA ILE A 168 3.75 -4.65 -4.32
C ILE A 168 2.54 -3.95 -3.70
N ALA A 169 2.67 -3.43 -2.47
CA ALA A 169 1.58 -2.73 -1.78
C ALA A 169 1.09 -1.51 -2.58
N SER A 170 2.02 -0.69 -3.08
CA SER A 170 1.71 0.46 -3.93
C SER A 170 1.02 0.03 -5.24
N GLY A 171 1.53 -1.02 -5.91
CA GLY A 171 0.95 -1.51 -7.15
C GLY A 171 -0.45 -2.09 -6.98
N ILE A 172 -0.70 -2.83 -5.90
CA ILE A 172 -2.03 -3.35 -5.56
C ILE A 172 -2.98 -2.20 -5.25
N ALA A 173 -2.55 -1.21 -4.47
CA ALA A 173 -3.36 -0.05 -4.14
C ALA A 173 -3.75 0.73 -5.41
N GLU A 174 -2.80 0.99 -6.32
CA GLU A 174 -3.06 1.65 -7.59
C GLU A 174 -4.07 0.87 -8.44
N MET A 175 -3.87 -0.43 -8.56
CA MET A 175 -4.75 -1.32 -9.32
C MET A 175 -6.18 -1.31 -8.76
N LEU A 176 -6.35 -1.46 -7.45
CA LEU A 176 -7.66 -1.54 -6.81
C LEU A 176 -8.38 -0.19 -6.80
N VAL A 177 -7.68 0.89 -6.49
CA VAL A 177 -8.24 2.26 -6.53
C VAL A 177 -8.68 2.64 -7.94
N SER A 178 -7.94 2.21 -8.98
CA SER A 178 -8.35 2.42 -10.39
C SER A 178 -9.65 1.69 -10.75
N GLN A 179 -9.98 0.61 -10.04
CA GLN A 179 -11.23 -0.14 -10.17
C GLN A 179 -12.36 0.41 -9.28
N GLY A 180 -12.14 1.53 -8.56
CA GLY A 180 -13.11 2.12 -7.66
C GLY A 180 -13.28 1.36 -6.32
N ILE A 181 -12.33 0.49 -5.98
CA ILE A 181 -12.36 -0.30 -4.75
C ILE A 181 -11.78 0.54 -3.61
N ASN A 182 -12.41 0.49 -2.43
CA ASN A 182 -11.89 1.11 -1.23
C ASN A 182 -10.69 0.32 -0.69
N VAL A 183 -9.58 1.00 -0.48
CA VAL A 183 -8.33 0.40 -0.01
C VAL A 183 -7.91 1.01 1.30
N SER A 184 -7.58 0.17 2.28
CA SER A 184 -6.91 0.56 3.53
C SER A 184 -5.56 -0.14 3.64
N ILE A 185 -4.64 0.43 4.42
CA ILE A 185 -3.32 -0.18 4.67
C ILE A 185 -3.03 -0.19 6.15
N ILE A 186 -2.53 -1.32 6.62
CA ILE A 186 -2.02 -1.52 7.98
C ILE A 186 -0.62 -2.11 7.88
N SER A 187 0.38 -1.41 8.43
CA SER A 187 1.76 -1.88 8.40
C SER A 187 2.44 -1.70 9.76
N ASN A 188 3.36 -2.62 10.10
CA ASN A 188 4.30 -2.44 11.21
C ASN A 188 5.48 -1.54 10.83
N GLY A 189 5.57 -1.09 9.58
CA GLY A 189 6.53 -0.07 9.18
C GLY A 189 6.26 1.24 9.89
N CYS A 190 7.33 1.92 10.35
CA CYS A 190 7.24 3.17 11.09
C CYS A 190 7.47 4.37 10.18
N ASP A 191 6.70 5.42 10.40
CA ASP A 191 6.90 6.72 9.74
C ASP A 191 8.22 7.35 10.20
N VAL A 192 8.95 7.92 9.26
CA VAL A 192 10.31 8.51 9.48
C VAL A 192 10.35 9.61 10.52
N ASP A 193 9.27 10.36 10.73
CA ASP A 193 9.23 11.46 11.68
C ASP A 193 8.51 11.12 12.98
N THR A 194 7.34 10.50 12.85
CA THR A 194 6.49 10.22 14.01
C THR A 194 6.85 8.92 14.72
N HIS A 195 7.59 8.03 14.05
CA HIS A 195 7.90 6.67 14.49
C HIS A 195 6.68 5.82 14.84
N ASN A 196 5.48 6.25 14.41
CA ASN A 196 4.26 5.48 14.57
C ASN A 196 4.10 4.49 13.42
N HIS A 197 3.41 3.39 13.68
CA HIS A 197 3.03 2.43 12.65
C HIS A 197 2.16 3.09 11.58
N VAL A 198 2.35 2.68 10.33
CA VAL A 198 1.59 3.21 9.20
C VAL A 198 0.21 2.59 9.18
N PHE A 199 -0.79 3.47 9.30
CA PHE A 199 -2.20 3.13 9.15
C PHE A 199 -2.87 4.13 8.19
N VAL A 200 -3.46 3.63 7.11
CA VAL A 200 -4.24 4.43 6.17
C VAL A 200 -5.66 3.90 6.15
N GLN A 201 -6.59 4.75 6.58
CA GLN A 201 -8.02 4.41 6.60
C GLN A 201 -8.54 4.15 5.18
N GLY A 202 -9.57 3.34 5.05
CA GLY A 202 -10.18 2.99 3.76
C GLY A 202 -10.70 4.20 3.00
N GLY A 203 -10.47 4.20 1.70
CA GLY A 203 -10.92 5.23 0.78
C GLY A 203 -10.66 4.83 -0.67
N ALA A 204 -11.10 5.69 -1.60
CA ALA A 204 -10.96 5.49 -3.03
C ALA A 204 -10.60 6.79 -3.76
N GLY A 205 -10.25 6.68 -5.04
CA GLY A 205 -9.90 7.81 -5.89
C GLY A 205 -8.44 8.25 -5.80
N THR A 206 -8.04 9.14 -6.70
CA THR A 206 -6.63 9.55 -6.88
C THR A 206 -6.04 10.25 -5.66
N GLY A 207 -6.84 11.05 -4.95
CA GLY A 207 -6.41 11.71 -3.72
C GLY A 207 -6.06 10.70 -2.63
N HIS A 208 -6.85 9.64 -2.50
CA HIS A 208 -6.58 8.56 -1.56
C HIS A 208 -5.34 7.75 -1.94
N LEU A 209 -5.15 7.46 -3.23
CA LEU A 209 -3.94 6.81 -3.72
C LEU A 209 -2.68 7.63 -3.39
N ASN A 210 -2.75 8.95 -3.51
CA ASN A 210 -1.63 9.82 -3.11
C ASN A 210 -1.36 9.72 -1.60
N ASN A 211 -2.40 9.65 -0.76
CA ASN A 211 -2.23 9.47 0.68
C ASN A 211 -1.54 8.13 0.99
N ILE A 212 -1.96 7.05 0.33
CA ILE A 212 -1.32 5.73 0.43
C ILE A 212 0.15 5.81 0.04
N ASN A 213 0.45 6.35 -1.15
CA ASN A 213 1.81 6.45 -1.65
C ASN A 213 2.69 7.34 -0.77
N THR A 214 2.13 8.40 -0.20
CA THR A 214 2.83 9.25 0.78
C THR A 214 3.15 8.46 2.04
N ALA A 215 2.20 7.72 2.59
CA ALA A 215 2.40 6.91 3.78
C ALA A 215 3.46 5.82 3.54
N LEU A 216 3.41 5.13 2.39
CA LEU A 216 4.41 4.13 1.99
C LEU A 216 5.80 4.74 1.76
N ALA A 217 5.87 5.96 1.18
CA ALA A 217 7.13 6.66 0.99
C ALA A 217 7.81 7.02 2.32
N ARG A 218 7.02 7.29 3.34
CA ARG A 218 7.47 7.71 4.66
C ARG A 218 7.91 6.56 5.58
N ILE A 219 7.71 5.31 5.17
CA ILE A 219 8.20 4.16 5.95
C ILE A 219 9.73 4.15 5.97
N ASP A 220 10.30 4.23 7.16
CA ASP A 220 11.73 4.04 7.39
C ASP A 220 12.01 2.57 7.72
N THR A 221 12.67 1.89 6.81
CA THR A 221 13.06 0.49 7.01
C THR A 221 14.25 0.32 7.95
N GLY A 222 14.94 1.39 8.33
CA GLY A 222 16.04 1.35 9.32
C GLY A 222 15.59 1.23 10.77
N ILE A 223 14.30 1.49 11.06
CA ILE A 223 13.73 1.41 12.41
C ILE A 223 13.37 -0.05 12.71
N ALA A 224 13.62 -0.49 13.94
CA ALA A 224 13.21 -1.81 14.41
C ALA A 224 11.67 -1.95 14.38
N MET A 225 11.19 -3.03 13.78
CA MET A 225 9.77 -3.30 13.62
C MET A 225 9.20 -4.10 14.80
N GLU A 226 7.99 -3.79 15.23
CA GLU A 226 7.25 -4.62 16.18
C GLU A 226 6.89 -5.97 15.52
N GLU A 227 6.81 -7.04 16.32
CA GLU A 227 6.34 -8.34 15.84
C GLU A 227 4.92 -8.21 15.28
N TYR A 228 4.76 -8.48 13.99
CA TYR A 228 3.51 -8.24 13.28
C TYR A 228 2.35 -9.09 13.81
N SER A 229 2.63 -10.31 14.26
CA SER A 229 1.63 -11.16 14.89
C SER A 229 1.04 -10.52 16.15
N ALA A 230 1.86 -9.88 16.98
CA ALA A 230 1.41 -9.18 18.18
C ALA A 230 0.57 -7.94 17.85
N MET A 231 0.97 -7.21 16.81
CA MET A 231 0.20 -6.06 16.31
C MET A 231 -1.18 -6.51 15.79
N LEU A 232 -1.24 -7.58 15.00
CA LEU A 232 -2.51 -8.11 14.51
C LEU A 232 -3.41 -8.65 15.64
N GLU A 233 -2.85 -9.29 16.66
CA GLU A 233 -3.61 -9.74 17.83
C GLU A 233 -4.28 -8.57 18.56
N LYS A 234 -3.59 -7.44 18.73
CA LYS A 234 -4.16 -6.21 19.30
C LYS A 234 -5.31 -5.64 18.46
N ILE A 235 -5.19 -5.73 17.14
CA ILE A 235 -6.24 -5.27 16.20
C ILE A 235 -7.45 -6.19 16.26
N LEU A 236 -7.23 -7.50 16.51
CA LEU A 236 -8.28 -8.52 16.64
C LEU A 236 -9.06 -8.42 17.94
N GLU A 237 -8.60 -7.65 18.93
CA GLU A 237 -9.34 -7.47 20.19
C GLU A 237 -10.69 -6.79 19.92
N PRO A 238 -11.79 -7.27 20.57
CA PRO A 238 -13.16 -6.83 20.28
C PRO A 238 -13.40 -5.32 20.42
N ASP A 239 -12.56 -4.64 21.19
CA ASP A 239 -12.69 -3.21 21.49
C ASP A 239 -11.96 -2.30 20.50
N ASN A 240 -11.02 -2.82 19.69
CA ASN A 240 -10.14 -1.98 18.89
C ASN A 240 -10.46 -1.91 17.39
N MET A 241 -10.74 -3.01 16.76
CA MET A 241 -11.12 -3.02 15.33
C MET A 241 -11.85 -4.33 15.02
N ARG A 242 -13.09 -4.23 14.59
CA ARG A 242 -13.80 -5.39 14.09
C ARG A 242 -13.18 -5.78 12.75
N ILE A 243 -12.68 -7.01 12.64
CA ILE A 243 -12.48 -7.63 11.34
C ILE A 243 -13.88 -7.78 10.75
N GLU A 244 -14.19 -6.88 9.85
CA GLU A 244 -15.47 -6.88 9.16
C GLU A 244 -15.43 -7.97 8.10
N SER A 245 -16.45 -8.82 8.09
CA SER A 245 -16.61 -9.87 7.08
C SER A 245 -16.72 -9.32 5.65
N GLU A 246 -16.85 -8.02 5.48
CA GLU A 246 -16.96 -7.34 4.18
C GLU A 246 -15.61 -7.04 3.52
N TYR A 247 -14.49 -7.22 4.24
CA TYR A 247 -13.16 -6.94 3.71
C TYR A 247 -12.52 -8.19 3.10
N VAL A 248 -11.78 -7.98 2.01
CA VAL A 248 -10.76 -8.90 1.53
C VAL A 248 -9.42 -8.44 2.08
N TYR A 249 -8.72 -9.32 2.78
CA TYR A 249 -7.41 -9.01 3.36
C TYR A 249 -6.29 -9.51 2.44
N VAL A 250 -5.37 -8.63 2.10
CA VAL A 250 -4.19 -8.95 1.31
C VAL A 250 -2.95 -8.80 2.18
N LEU A 251 -2.42 -9.90 2.66
CA LEU A 251 -1.17 -9.92 3.42
C LEU A 251 0.03 -9.96 2.48
N ILE A 252 0.95 -9.03 2.66
CA ILE A 252 2.25 -8.99 2.00
C ILE A 252 3.30 -9.20 3.07
N SER A 253 3.95 -10.35 3.07
CA SER A 253 4.91 -10.71 4.11
C SER A 253 5.89 -11.78 3.63
N ALA A 254 7.18 -11.50 3.77
CA ALA A 254 8.24 -12.50 3.61
C ALA A 254 8.36 -13.39 4.86
N SER A 255 7.98 -12.86 6.04
CA SER A 255 7.98 -13.63 7.29
C SER A 255 6.87 -14.68 7.29
N ARG A 256 7.24 -15.93 7.48
CA ARG A 256 6.34 -17.11 7.53
C ARG A 256 6.38 -17.78 8.89
N ARG A 257 6.67 -17.02 9.96
CA ARG A 257 6.76 -17.57 11.31
C ARG A 257 5.45 -18.24 11.72
N LYS A 258 5.53 -19.37 12.40
CA LYS A 258 4.36 -20.17 12.83
C LYS A 258 3.34 -19.35 13.63
N LYS A 259 3.82 -18.40 14.43
CA LYS A 259 2.95 -17.50 15.19
C LYS A 259 2.10 -16.63 14.27
N LEU A 260 2.71 -16.01 13.24
CA LEU A 260 2.00 -15.22 12.24
C LEU A 260 0.97 -16.09 11.50
N GLN A 261 1.37 -17.28 11.02
CA GLN A 261 0.46 -18.22 10.35
C GLN A 261 -0.75 -18.60 11.25
N SER A 262 -0.52 -18.81 12.55
CA SER A 262 -1.59 -19.09 13.51
C SER A 262 -2.58 -17.93 13.64
N VAL A 263 -2.11 -16.68 13.69
CA VAL A 263 -2.96 -15.49 13.77
C VAL A 263 -3.77 -15.33 12.47
N ILE A 264 -3.12 -15.49 11.32
CA ILE A 264 -3.76 -15.42 10.02
C ILE A 264 -4.85 -16.50 9.87
N ASN A 265 -4.60 -17.72 10.32
CA ASN A 265 -5.63 -18.76 10.34
C ASN A 265 -6.83 -18.41 11.21
N LYS A 266 -6.61 -17.74 12.34
CA LYS A 266 -7.74 -17.24 13.16
C LYS A 266 -8.58 -16.23 12.37
N ILE A 267 -7.92 -15.31 11.64
CA ILE A 267 -8.60 -14.32 10.80
C ILE A 267 -9.40 -15.00 9.69
N SER A 268 -8.80 -15.94 8.98
CA SER A 268 -9.47 -16.69 7.91
C SER A 268 -10.69 -17.47 8.42
N ARG A 269 -10.63 -18.07 9.62
CA ARG A 269 -11.77 -18.76 10.23
C ARG A 269 -12.93 -17.85 10.63
N LEU A 270 -12.70 -16.55 10.78
CA LEU A 270 -13.75 -15.55 11.00
C LEU A 270 -14.47 -15.16 9.70
N GLN A 271 -14.37 -15.97 8.64
CA GLN A 271 -14.95 -15.76 7.30
C GLN A 271 -14.37 -14.55 6.57
N ALA A 272 -13.16 -14.13 6.93
CA ALA A 272 -12.43 -13.12 6.20
C ALA A 272 -11.66 -13.76 5.03
N ASP A 273 -11.93 -13.30 3.81
CA ASP A 273 -11.17 -13.76 2.65
C ASP A 273 -9.74 -13.22 2.72
N MET A 274 -8.77 -14.10 2.50
CA MET A 274 -7.36 -13.80 2.69
C MET A 274 -6.54 -14.20 1.46
N VAL A 275 -5.71 -13.27 1.01
CA VAL A 275 -4.68 -13.53 0.00
C VAL A 275 -3.33 -13.24 0.64
N TRP A 276 -2.41 -14.18 0.63
CA TRP A 276 -1.04 -13.98 1.15
C TRP A 276 -0.05 -13.95 0.00
N ILE A 277 0.68 -12.85 -0.14
CA ILE A 277 1.76 -12.67 -1.10
C ILE A 277 3.08 -12.79 -0.34
N VAL A 278 3.93 -13.69 -0.80
CA VAL A 278 5.24 -13.94 -0.18
C VAL A 278 6.34 -13.46 -1.12
N PRO A 279 6.96 -12.29 -0.84
CA PRO A 279 8.19 -11.89 -1.53
C PRO A 279 9.31 -12.86 -1.15
N HIS A 280 10.01 -13.41 -2.15
CA HIS A 280 11.10 -14.39 -1.96
C HIS A 280 12.14 -14.25 -3.06
N PHE A 281 13.37 -14.71 -2.79
CA PHE A 281 14.39 -14.80 -3.83
C PHE A 281 14.17 -16.02 -4.72
N PRO A 282 14.68 -15.99 -5.96
CA PRO A 282 14.59 -17.12 -6.87
C PRO A 282 15.16 -18.40 -6.23
N GLY A 283 14.35 -19.47 -6.24
CA GLY A 283 14.72 -20.76 -5.68
C GLY A 283 14.41 -20.97 -4.19
N ASP A 284 13.94 -19.94 -3.48
CA ASP A 284 13.47 -20.10 -2.11
C ASP A 284 12.10 -20.79 -2.08
N ASP A 285 11.91 -21.67 -1.09
CA ASP A 285 10.58 -22.19 -0.80
C ASP A 285 9.73 -21.11 -0.14
N TYR A 286 8.51 -20.93 -0.60
CA TYR A 286 7.55 -19.95 -0.07
C TYR A 286 6.25 -20.60 0.46
N GLY A 287 6.25 -21.92 0.63
CA GLY A 287 5.11 -22.66 1.18
C GLY A 287 4.76 -22.26 2.62
N LEU A 288 3.51 -22.47 3.00
CA LEU A 288 2.98 -22.27 4.34
C LEU A 288 2.66 -23.62 4.97
N GLU A 289 3.08 -23.83 6.22
CA GLU A 289 2.88 -25.10 6.91
C GLU A 289 1.52 -25.22 7.62
N LEU A 290 0.98 -24.09 8.08
CA LEU A 290 -0.20 -24.05 8.96
C LEU A 290 -1.45 -23.43 8.32
N CYS A 291 -1.32 -22.85 7.12
CA CYS A 291 -2.45 -22.20 6.46
C CYS A 291 -3.15 -23.17 5.50
N ASP A 292 -4.49 -23.14 5.52
CA ASP A 292 -5.34 -23.99 4.67
C ASP A 292 -5.47 -23.44 3.22
N PHE A 293 -4.73 -22.39 2.86
CA PHE A 293 -4.72 -21.76 1.54
C PHE A 293 -3.30 -21.59 1.01
N GLU A 294 -3.15 -21.63 -0.30
CA GLU A 294 -1.86 -21.46 -0.97
C GLU A 294 -1.46 -19.98 -1.08
N PRO A 295 -0.24 -19.62 -0.70
CA PRO A 295 0.27 -18.28 -0.93
C PRO A 295 0.53 -17.99 -2.41
N VAL A 296 0.66 -16.72 -2.74
CA VAL A 296 1.14 -16.27 -4.04
C VAL A 296 2.64 -15.94 -3.90
N GLY A 297 3.50 -16.72 -4.52
CA GLY A 297 4.93 -16.40 -4.57
C GLY A 297 5.17 -15.15 -5.43
N TRP A 298 6.10 -14.30 -4.97
CA TRP A 298 6.54 -13.12 -5.70
C TRP A 298 8.08 -13.07 -5.70
N GLU A 299 8.70 -13.23 -6.87
CA GLU A 299 10.15 -13.19 -6.99
C GLU A 299 10.67 -11.76 -6.90
N VAL A 300 11.60 -11.54 -5.96
CA VAL A 300 12.35 -10.29 -5.80
C VAL A 300 13.41 -10.19 -6.89
N LYS A 301 13.49 -9.05 -7.55
CA LYS A 301 14.37 -8.78 -8.69
C LYS A 301 15.66 -8.09 -8.29
#